data_1225ae171ff7336297e827564897d750
#
_entry.id   1225ae171ff7336297e827564897d750
#
_cell.length_a   1.000
_cell.length_b   1.000
_cell.length_c   1.000
_cell.angle_alpha   90.00
_cell.angle_beta   90.00
_cell.angle_gamma   90.00
#
_symmetry.space_group_name_H-M   'P 1'
#
loop_
_entity.id
_entity.type
_entity.pdbx_description
1 polymer ?
#
loop_
_entity_poly.entity_id
_entity_poly.type
_entity_poly.pdbx_seq_one_letter_code
_entity_poly.pdbx_strand_id
1 'polypeptide(L)'
;AVAIVGRGSGMLPMVAILVAMFLGGISGSGPANAAAVGAVMIAAMSRAGYPPAYSASVVGAAAATDILIPPSVAFIVYSVLVPGASVPALFAAGMIPGILAGVALIVPAVWMARKHKMGALESSMPRPPFWKSFREATWGLAAPVLILGGMRAGLFTPTEAAVVAVFYGLFVGMV
;
A
#
# COMPACT_ATOMS: atom_id res chain seq x y z
N ALA A 1 9.84 2.31 -3.51
CA ALA A 1 10.03 1.57 -2.25
C ALA A 1 11.38 0.83 -2.20
N VAL A 2 11.70 -0.05 -3.18
CA VAL A 2 12.97 -0.84 -3.21
C VAL A 2 14.22 0.05 -3.14
N ALA A 3 14.22 1.24 -3.75
CA ALA A 3 15.34 2.17 -3.75
C ALA A 3 15.61 2.82 -2.37
N ILE A 4 14.61 2.83 -1.48
CA ILE A 4 14.70 3.47 -0.14
C ILE A 4 15.16 2.46 0.91
N VAL A 5 14.73 1.22 0.81
CA VAL A 5 14.79 0.23 1.89
C VAL A 5 16.18 -0.41 2.09
N GLY A 6 17.14 -0.20 1.20
CA GLY A 6 18.51 -0.73 1.39
C GLY A 6 18.75 -2.14 0.83
N ARG A 7 19.80 -2.83 1.29
CA ARG A 7 20.22 -4.18 0.84
C ARG A 7 20.23 -5.15 2.02
N GLY A 8 19.73 -6.37 1.80
CA GLY A 8 19.81 -7.45 2.78
C GLY A 8 18.53 -8.27 2.92
N SER A 9 18.64 -9.42 3.57
CA SER A 9 17.51 -10.31 3.84
C SER A 9 16.40 -9.58 4.61
N GLY A 10 15.17 -9.65 4.11
CA GLY A 10 14.00 -9.02 4.73
C GLY A 10 13.59 -7.67 4.13
N MET A 11 14.28 -7.16 3.10
CA MET A 11 13.92 -5.89 2.48
C MET A 11 12.72 -5.99 1.55
N LEU A 12 12.61 -7.07 0.76
CA LEU A 12 11.46 -7.27 -0.12
C LEU A 12 10.14 -7.46 0.64
N PRO A 13 10.05 -8.22 1.72
CA PRO A 13 8.87 -8.23 2.58
C PRO A 13 8.46 -6.85 3.09
N MET A 14 9.43 -6.04 3.55
CA MET A 14 9.19 -4.66 3.95
C MET A 14 8.65 -3.81 2.79
N VAL A 15 9.24 -3.97 1.60
CA VAL A 15 8.76 -3.28 0.39
C VAL A 15 7.34 -3.71 0.04
N ALA A 16 7.02 -5.01 0.15
CA ALA A 16 5.66 -5.51 -0.12
C ALA A 16 4.62 -4.87 0.82
N ILE A 17 4.93 -4.77 2.11
CA ILE A 17 4.06 -4.12 3.10
C ILE A 17 3.90 -2.63 2.77
N LEU A 18 4.98 -1.91 2.50
CA LEU A 18 4.90 -0.49 2.15
C LEU A 18 4.11 -0.24 0.87
N VAL A 19 4.29 -1.07 -0.15
CA VAL A 19 3.53 -0.98 -1.41
C VAL A 19 2.05 -1.27 -1.16
N ALA A 20 1.72 -2.28 -0.35
CA ALA A 20 0.34 -2.57 0.02
C ALA A 20 -0.30 -1.37 0.74
N MET A 21 0.37 -0.81 1.74
CA MET A 21 -0.12 0.38 2.47
C MET A 21 -0.40 1.57 1.53
N PHE A 22 0.50 1.82 0.56
CA PHE A 22 0.30 2.89 -0.43
C PHE A 22 -0.88 2.62 -1.36
N LEU A 23 -1.00 1.40 -1.87
CA LEU A 23 -2.13 1.02 -2.73
C LEU A 23 -3.43 0.93 -1.95
N GLY A 24 -3.40 0.57 -0.67
CA GLY A 24 -4.53 0.65 0.24
C GLY A 24 -5.12 2.05 0.31
N GLY A 25 -4.24 3.07 0.39
CA GLY A 25 -4.61 4.48 0.34
C GLY A 25 -5.18 4.97 -1.01
N ILE A 26 -5.30 4.11 -2.01
CA ILE A 26 -5.93 4.41 -3.31
C ILE A 26 -7.18 3.56 -3.49
N SER A 27 -7.05 2.24 -3.27
CA SER A 27 -8.08 1.25 -3.57
C SER A 27 -9.13 1.11 -2.45
N GLY A 28 -8.73 1.23 -1.20
CA GLY A 28 -9.60 1.02 -0.02
C GLY A 28 -10.17 -0.39 0.12
N SER A 29 -9.66 -1.34 -0.69
CA SER A 29 -10.14 -2.72 -0.75
C SER A 29 -9.01 -3.72 -0.53
N GLY A 30 -8.97 -4.34 0.64
CA GLY A 30 -7.96 -5.36 0.99
C GLY A 30 -7.86 -6.50 -0.03
N PRO A 31 -8.96 -7.16 -0.43
CA PRO A 31 -8.91 -8.24 -1.43
C PRO A 31 -8.36 -7.79 -2.78
N ALA A 32 -8.76 -6.62 -3.29
CA ALA A 32 -8.26 -6.09 -4.56
C ALA A 32 -6.75 -5.81 -4.48
N ASN A 33 -6.30 -5.23 -3.36
CA ASN A 33 -4.90 -4.94 -3.13
C ASN A 33 -4.06 -6.21 -2.93
N ALA A 34 -4.59 -7.21 -2.21
CA ALA A 34 -3.94 -8.52 -2.09
C ALA A 34 -3.70 -9.17 -3.47
N ALA A 35 -4.66 -9.08 -4.38
CA ALA A 35 -4.52 -9.59 -5.73
C ALA A 35 -3.48 -8.80 -6.54
N ALA A 36 -3.56 -7.47 -6.54
CA ALA A 36 -2.68 -6.60 -7.31
C ALA A 36 -1.21 -6.66 -6.82
N VAL A 37 -0.99 -6.46 -5.50
CA VAL A 37 0.34 -6.54 -4.89
C VAL A 37 0.87 -7.97 -4.94
N GLY A 38 0.01 -8.96 -4.71
CA GLY A 38 0.36 -10.37 -4.74
C GLY A 38 0.91 -10.80 -6.08
N ALA A 39 0.26 -10.42 -7.17
CA ALA A 39 0.71 -10.77 -8.52
C ALA A 39 2.16 -10.33 -8.79
N VAL A 40 2.56 -9.17 -8.29
CA VAL A 40 3.90 -8.61 -8.52
C VAL A 40 4.88 -9.05 -7.44
N MET A 41 4.51 -8.89 -6.18
CA MET A 41 5.45 -9.05 -5.06
C MET A 41 5.73 -10.52 -4.72
N ILE A 42 4.75 -11.42 -4.83
CA ILE A 42 4.99 -12.85 -4.60
C ILE A 42 5.98 -13.38 -5.64
N ALA A 43 5.80 -13.02 -6.91
CA ALA A 43 6.73 -13.41 -7.96
C ALA A 43 8.14 -12.84 -7.74
N ALA A 44 8.24 -11.56 -7.36
CA ALA A 44 9.53 -10.91 -7.08
C ALA A 44 10.23 -11.52 -5.87
N MET A 45 9.50 -11.76 -4.79
CA MET A 45 10.05 -12.38 -3.57
C MET A 45 10.48 -13.82 -3.82
N SER A 46 9.70 -14.61 -4.58
CA SER A 46 10.07 -15.99 -4.95
C SER A 46 11.36 -16.04 -5.76
N ARG A 47 11.55 -15.12 -6.71
CA ARG A 47 12.80 -14.98 -7.47
C ARG A 47 14.00 -14.60 -6.59
N ALA A 48 13.76 -13.89 -5.50
CA ALA A 48 14.78 -13.52 -4.53
C ALA A 48 15.11 -14.63 -3.52
N GLY A 49 14.43 -15.79 -3.59
CA GLY A 49 14.67 -16.94 -2.72
C GLY A 49 13.81 -16.94 -1.46
N TYR A 50 12.66 -16.25 -1.47
CA TYR A 50 11.66 -16.38 -0.41
C TYR A 50 10.68 -17.51 -0.72
N PRO A 51 10.24 -18.29 0.28
CA PRO A 51 9.18 -19.27 0.09
C PRO A 51 7.87 -18.62 -0.40
N PRO A 52 7.18 -19.17 -1.41
CA PRO A 52 5.93 -18.61 -1.91
C PRO A 52 4.84 -18.45 -0.83
N ALA A 53 4.73 -19.43 0.08
CA ALA A 53 3.80 -19.38 1.19
C ALA A 53 4.08 -18.20 2.14
N TYR A 54 5.35 -17.94 2.46
CA TYR A 54 5.74 -16.78 3.25
C TYR A 54 5.44 -15.46 2.50
N SER A 55 5.74 -15.41 1.21
CA SER A 55 5.45 -14.23 0.38
C SER A 55 3.96 -13.92 0.33
N ALA A 56 3.13 -14.95 0.16
CA ALA A 56 1.68 -14.82 0.16
C ALA A 56 1.14 -14.37 1.53
N SER A 57 1.67 -14.91 2.63
CA SER A 57 1.24 -14.51 3.98
C SER A 57 1.59 -13.06 4.31
N VAL A 58 2.77 -12.58 3.89
CA VAL A 58 3.17 -11.18 4.06
C VAL A 58 2.23 -10.24 3.29
N VAL A 59 1.93 -10.56 2.03
CA VAL A 59 1.03 -9.75 1.19
C VAL A 59 -0.39 -9.77 1.75
N GLY A 60 -0.90 -10.93 2.14
CA GLY A 60 -2.24 -11.06 2.72
C GLY A 60 -2.38 -10.29 4.04
N ALA A 61 -1.39 -10.37 4.92
CA ALA A 61 -1.37 -9.62 6.17
C ALA A 61 -1.29 -8.10 5.92
N ALA A 62 -0.48 -7.67 4.96
CA ALA A 62 -0.38 -6.26 4.59
C ALA A 62 -1.69 -5.73 4.02
N ALA A 63 -2.34 -6.47 3.13
CA ALA A 63 -3.63 -6.09 2.55
C ALA A 63 -4.76 -5.95 3.59
N ALA A 64 -4.67 -6.66 4.72
CA ALA A 64 -5.63 -6.49 5.82
C ALA A 64 -5.56 -5.09 6.46
N THR A 65 -4.43 -4.39 6.38
CA THR A 65 -4.30 -3.02 6.90
C THR A 65 -5.00 -1.97 6.04
N ASP A 66 -5.33 -2.30 4.78
CA ASP A 66 -5.93 -1.37 3.83
C ASP A 66 -7.34 -0.95 4.23
N ILE A 67 -8.02 -1.78 5.03
CA ILE A 67 -9.34 -1.45 5.59
C ILE A 67 -9.26 -0.23 6.51
N LEU A 68 -8.10 0.01 7.12
CA LEU A 68 -7.87 1.12 8.05
C LEU A 68 -7.32 2.37 7.34
N ILE A 69 -6.57 2.19 6.25
CA ILE A 69 -5.92 3.30 5.53
C ILE A 69 -6.93 3.96 4.59
N PRO A 70 -7.25 5.26 4.75
CA PRO A 70 -8.19 5.94 3.86
C PRO A 70 -7.63 6.17 2.45
N PRO A 71 -8.53 6.20 1.43
CA PRO A 71 -9.96 5.96 1.50
C PRO A 71 -10.30 4.48 1.74
N SER A 72 -11.29 4.19 2.58
CA SER A 72 -11.68 2.83 2.95
C SER A 72 -13.14 2.55 2.62
N VAL A 73 -13.38 1.51 1.86
CA VAL A 73 -14.74 1.06 1.52
C VAL A 73 -15.52 0.68 2.79
N ALA A 74 -14.86 0.04 3.76
CA ALA A 74 -15.50 -0.36 5.02
C ALA A 74 -15.99 0.86 5.82
N PHE A 75 -15.21 1.94 5.87
CA PHE A 75 -15.62 3.16 6.57
C PHE A 75 -16.77 3.89 5.85
N ILE A 76 -16.81 3.84 4.52
CA ILE A 76 -17.93 4.39 3.75
C ILE A 76 -19.20 3.60 4.04
N VAL A 77 -19.13 2.26 3.98
CA VAL A 77 -20.27 1.39 4.30
C VAL A 77 -20.73 1.62 5.75
N TYR A 78 -19.81 1.71 6.70
CA TYR A 78 -20.13 1.99 8.09
C TYR A 78 -20.88 3.32 8.26
N SER A 79 -20.44 4.37 7.57
CA SER A 79 -21.10 5.69 7.66
C SER A 79 -22.53 5.69 7.10
N VAL A 80 -22.82 4.81 6.13
CA VAL A 80 -24.18 4.66 5.59
C VAL A 80 -25.08 3.92 6.57
N LEU A 81 -24.54 2.94 7.30
CA LEU A 81 -25.31 2.11 8.23
C LEU A 81 -25.50 2.77 9.60
N VAL A 82 -24.61 3.68 10.01
CA VAL A 82 -24.64 4.33 11.32
C VAL A 82 -24.94 5.81 11.17
N PRO A 83 -26.18 6.25 11.49
CA PRO A 83 -26.54 7.65 11.42
C PRO A 83 -25.64 8.53 12.29
N GLY A 84 -25.11 9.61 11.71
CA GLY A 84 -24.20 10.52 12.41
C GLY A 84 -22.70 10.18 12.29
N ALA A 85 -22.34 9.03 11.74
CA ALA A 85 -20.93 8.72 11.46
C ALA A 85 -20.44 9.46 10.21
N SER A 86 -19.51 10.37 10.39
CA SER A 86 -18.93 11.17 9.30
C SER A 86 -17.79 10.42 8.61
N VAL A 87 -17.86 10.26 7.28
CA VAL A 87 -16.78 9.64 6.48
C VAL A 87 -15.43 10.33 6.69
N PRO A 88 -15.32 11.67 6.64
CA PRO A 88 -14.05 12.35 6.90
C PRO A 88 -13.51 12.10 8.31
N ALA A 89 -14.38 12.01 9.32
CA ALA A 89 -13.96 11.71 10.69
C ALA A 89 -13.45 10.25 10.83
N LEU A 90 -14.12 9.29 10.21
CA LEU A 90 -13.69 7.89 10.15
C LEU A 90 -12.35 7.75 9.43
N PHE A 91 -12.15 8.46 8.34
CA PHE A 91 -10.89 8.46 7.60
C PHE A 91 -9.75 9.05 8.44
N ALA A 92 -10.01 10.15 9.14
CA ALA A 92 -9.01 10.75 10.04
C ALA A 92 -8.66 9.81 11.20
N ALA A 93 -9.65 9.14 11.78
CA ALA A 93 -9.46 8.19 12.88
C ALA A 93 -8.70 6.92 12.45
N GLY A 94 -8.96 6.41 11.25
CA GLY A 94 -8.34 5.18 10.73
C GLY A 94 -6.89 5.34 10.28
N MET A 95 -6.48 6.54 9.90
CA MET A 95 -5.15 6.78 9.33
C MET A 95 -4.01 6.38 10.28
N ILE A 96 -4.06 6.81 11.53
CA ILE A 96 -3.01 6.52 12.52
C ILE A 96 -2.96 5.01 12.85
N PRO A 97 -4.08 4.35 13.22
CA PRO A 97 -4.07 2.91 13.44
C PRO A 97 -3.63 2.10 12.22
N GLY A 98 -4.05 2.48 11.02
CA GLY A 98 -3.66 1.82 9.78
C GLY A 98 -2.16 1.88 9.51
N ILE A 99 -1.55 3.05 9.68
CA ILE A 99 -0.09 3.21 9.55
C ILE A 99 0.63 2.40 10.63
N LEU A 100 0.18 2.47 11.88
CA LEU A 100 0.78 1.71 12.97
C LEU A 100 0.69 0.20 12.75
N ALA A 101 -0.46 -0.31 12.28
CA ALA A 101 -0.63 -1.71 11.96
C ALA A 101 0.31 -2.16 10.83
N GLY A 102 0.42 -1.39 9.76
CA GLY A 102 1.35 -1.67 8.67
C GLY A 102 2.82 -1.65 9.12
N VAL A 103 3.22 -0.66 9.89
CA VAL A 103 4.59 -0.59 10.45
C VAL A 103 4.85 -1.75 11.41
N ALA A 104 3.88 -2.11 12.25
CA ALA A 104 4.00 -3.24 13.16
C ALA A 104 4.20 -4.58 12.43
N LEU A 105 3.60 -4.76 11.25
CA LEU A 105 3.80 -5.96 10.42
C LEU A 105 5.22 -6.07 9.84
N ILE A 106 5.93 -4.96 9.65
CA ILE A 106 7.31 -4.98 9.15
C ILE A 106 8.23 -5.73 10.11
N VAL A 107 8.03 -5.57 11.41
CA VAL A 107 8.90 -6.18 12.43
C VAL A 107 8.90 -7.72 12.32
N PRO A 108 7.77 -8.43 12.44
CA PRO A 108 7.75 -9.89 12.33
C PRO A 108 8.14 -10.37 10.93
N ALA A 109 7.77 -9.64 9.87
CA ALA A 109 8.13 -10.01 8.50
C ALA A 109 9.66 -9.98 8.31
N VAL A 110 10.32 -8.91 8.69
CA VAL A 110 11.79 -8.80 8.58
C VAL A 110 12.50 -9.76 9.53
N TRP A 111 12.02 -9.89 10.77
CA TRP A 111 12.61 -10.81 11.75
C TRP A 111 12.56 -12.26 11.27
N MET A 112 11.40 -12.70 10.75
CA MET A 112 11.21 -14.06 10.26
C MET A 112 12.08 -14.34 9.02
N ALA A 113 12.18 -13.39 8.10
CA ALA A 113 13.04 -13.48 6.93
C ALA A 113 14.52 -13.65 7.31
N ARG A 114 15.00 -12.86 8.28
CA ARG A 114 16.37 -12.91 8.76
C ARG A 114 16.65 -14.19 9.56
N LYS A 115 15.76 -14.56 10.47
CA LYS A 115 15.88 -15.77 11.30
C LYS A 115 16.01 -17.04 10.45
N HIS A 116 15.23 -17.14 9.40
CA HIS A 116 15.24 -18.29 8.49
C HIS A 116 16.15 -18.11 7.27
N LYS A 117 16.96 -17.05 7.22
CA LYS A 117 17.91 -16.75 6.13
C LYS A 117 17.23 -16.75 4.75
N MET A 118 15.99 -16.27 4.68
CA MET A 118 15.24 -16.18 3.42
C MET A 118 15.76 -15.02 2.58
N GLY A 119 15.54 -15.07 1.25
CA GLY A 119 15.93 -14.00 0.35
C GLY A 119 17.43 -13.96 0.07
N ALA A 120 18.08 -15.12 -0.04
CA ALA A 120 19.53 -15.22 -0.27
C ALA A 120 19.98 -14.51 -1.56
N LEU A 121 19.12 -14.44 -2.59
CA LEU A 121 19.39 -13.80 -3.87
C LEU A 121 19.01 -12.32 -3.91
N GLU A 122 18.42 -11.78 -2.84
CA GLU A 122 17.95 -10.39 -2.80
C GLU A 122 19.08 -9.38 -2.99
N SER A 123 20.25 -9.65 -2.46
CA SER A 123 21.43 -8.78 -2.57
C SER A 123 22.00 -8.68 -3.98
N SER A 124 21.75 -9.68 -4.82
CA SER A 124 22.22 -9.72 -6.22
C SER A 124 21.26 -9.08 -7.22
N MET A 125 20.04 -8.71 -6.79
CA MET A 125 19.05 -8.11 -7.69
C MET A 125 19.44 -6.69 -8.11
N PRO A 126 19.31 -6.37 -9.43
CA PRO A 126 19.58 -5.03 -9.92
C PRO A 126 18.57 -4.02 -9.34
N ARG A 127 19.07 -2.85 -8.93
CA ARG A 127 18.21 -1.79 -8.38
C ARG A 127 18.29 -0.56 -9.25
N PRO A 128 17.16 -0.01 -9.65
CA PRO A 128 17.13 1.26 -10.35
C PRO A 128 17.57 2.39 -9.41
N PRO A 129 18.19 3.47 -9.94
CA PRO A 129 18.56 4.63 -9.15
C PRO A 129 17.31 5.29 -8.54
N PHE A 130 17.47 5.81 -7.33
CA PHE A 130 16.38 6.40 -6.56
C PHE A 130 15.59 7.46 -7.36
N TRP A 131 16.28 8.39 -7.98
CA TRP A 131 15.66 9.49 -8.74
C TRP A 131 14.82 9.01 -9.93
N LYS A 132 15.29 7.98 -10.63
CA LYS A 132 14.53 7.38 -11.72
C LYS A 132 13.24 6.75 -11.19
N SER A 133 13.36 5.90 -10.17
CA SER A 133 12.20 5.25 -9.53
C SER A 133 11.23 6.25 -8.91
N PHE A 134 11.74 7.33 -8.31
CA PHE A 134 10.90 8.38 -7.72
C PHE A 134 10.10 9.10 -8.81
N ARG A 135 10.76 9.51 -9.90
CA ARG A 135 10.08 10.20 -11.01
C ARG A 135 9.02 9.32 -11.68
N GLU A 136 9.30 8.04 -11.87
CA GLU A 136 8.33 7.08 -12.41
C GLU A 136 7.14 6.84 -11.45
N ALA A 137 7.39 6.87 -10.14
CA ALA A 137 6.35 6.69 -9.13
C ALA A 137 5.58 7.97 -8.78
N THR A 138 6.02 9.15 -9.22
CA THR A 138 5.43 10.44 -8.82
C THR A 138 3.94 10.52 -9.12
N TRP A 139 3.54 10.08 -10.31
CA TRP A 139 2.14 10.06 -10.71
C TRP A 139 1.29 9.16 -9.81
N GLY A 140 1.76 7.96 -9.49
CA GLY A 140 1.07 7.06 -8.57
C GLY A 140 1.01 7.60 -7.14
N LEU A 141 2.10 8.22 -6.65
CA LEU A 141 2.17 8.81 -5.32
C LEU A 141 1.33 10.09 -5.18
N ALA A 142 1.08 10.79 -6.26
CA ALA A 142 0.25 12.00 -6.25
C ALA A 142 -1.24 11.67 -6.07
N ALA A 143 -1.73 10.51 -6.46
CA ALA A 143 -3.12 10.12 -6.34
C ALA A 143 -3.67 10.19 -4.90
N PRO A 144 -3.07 9.53 -3.89
CA PRO A 144 -3.53 9.64 -2.50
C PRO A 144 -3.47 11.06 -1.97
N VAL A 145 -2.42 11.81 -2.33
CA VAL A 145 -2.25 13.22 -1.88
C VAL A 145 -3.37 14.10 -2.46
N LEU A 146 -3.70 13.93 -3.72
CA LEU A 146 -4.76 14.67 -4.39
C LEU A 146 -6.13 14.34 -3.79
N ILE A 147 -6.42 13.06 -3.59
CA ILE A 147 -7.71 12.59 -3.07
C ILE A 147 -7.89 13.03 -1.61
N LEU A 148 -6.97 12.64 -0.73
CA LEU A 148 -7.07 12.93 0.70
C LEU A 148 -6.87 14.42 1.01
N GLY A 149 -5.95 15.06 0.31
CA GLY A 149 -5.68 16.49 0.45
C GLY A 149 -6.89 17.33 0.04
N GLY A 150 -7.50 17.01 -1.09
CA GLY A 150 -8.69 17.72 -1.58
C GLY A 150 -9.91 17.54 -0.68
N MET A 151 -10.15 16.32 -0.17
CA MET A 151 -11.21 16.08 0.82
C MET A 151 -10.97 16.84 2.14
N ARG A 152 -9.72 16.86 2.63
CA ARG A 152 -9.38 17.62 3.85
C ARG A 152 -9.48 19.12 3.67
N ALA A 153 -9.14 19.62 2.51
CA ALA A 153 -9.31 21.03 2.16
C ALA A 153 -10.78 21.43 1.89
N GLY A 154 -11.72 20.48 1.92
CA GLY A 154 -13.12 20.75 1.65
C GLY A 154 -13.42 21.06 0.17
N LEU A 155 -12.50 20.76 -0.74
CA LEU A 155 -12.67 21.04 -2.17
C LEU A 155 -13.69 20.10 -2.82
N PHE A 156 -13.81 18.88 -2.30
CA PHE A 156 -14.77 17.90 -2.79
C PHE A 156 -15.17 16.89 -1.70
N THR A 157 -16.35 16.34 -1.87
CA THR A 157 -16.92 15.26 -1.06
C THR A 157 -16.25 13.92 -1.39
N PRO A 158 -16.40 12.87 -0.57
CA PRO A 158 -15.89 11.53 -0.88
C PRO A 158 -16.37 10.97 -2.23
N THR A 159 -17.61 11.30 -2.64
CA THR A 159 -18.17 10.86 -3.91
C THR A 159 -17.50 11.61 -5.09
N GLU A 160 -17.31 12.91 -4.95
CA GLU A 160 -16.60 13.71 -5.97
C GLU A 160 -15.12 13.32 -6.04
N ALA A 161 -14.51 12.93 -4.93
CA ALA A 161 -13.16 12.40 -4.89
C ALA A 161 -12.99 11.14 -5.76
N ALA A 162 -14.01 10.27 -5.80
CA ALA A 162 -14.01 9.10 -6.69
C ALA A 162 -14.02 9.51 -8.17
N VAL A 163 -14.77 10.53 -8.53
CA VAL A 163 -14.79 11.07 -9.90
C VAL A 163 -13.43 11.67 -10.26
N VAL A 164 -12.85 12.46 -9.37
CA VAL A 164 -11.49 13.02 -9.53
C VAL A 164 -10.45 11.92 -9.72
N ALA A 165 -10.53 10.84 -8.93
CA ALA A 165 -9.64 9.69 -9.06
C ALA A 165 -9.73 9.01 -10.42
N VAL A 166 -10.93 8.86 -10.98
CA VAL A 166 -11.13 8.28 -12.32
C VAL A 166 -10.49 9.17 -13.39
N PHE A 167 -10.77 10.47 -13.39
CA PHE A 167 -10.16 11.40 -14.35
C PHE A 167 -8.65 11.48 -14.22
N TYR A 168 -8.14 11.46 -12.97
CA TYR A 168 -6.71 11.42 -12.72
C TYR A 168 -6.08 10.14 -13.28
N GLY A 169 -6.70 8.98 -13.01
CA GLY A 169 -6.23 7.70 -13.53
C GLY A 169 -6.21 7.62 -15.05
N LEU A 170 -7.26 8.14 -15.70
CA LEU A 170 -7.31 8.26 -17.17
C LEU A 170 -6.19 9.16 -17.70
N PHE A 171 -5.99 10.31 -17.09
CA PHE A 171 -4.92 11.23 -17.48
C PHE A 171 -3.54 10.59 -17.38
N VAL A 172 -3.23 9.96 -16.23
CA VAL A 172 -1.94 9.29 -16.00
C VAL A 172 -1.74 8.07 -16.92
N GLY A 173 -2.82 7.37 -17.27
CA GLY A 173 -2.77 6.24 -18.20
C GLY A 173 -2.57 6.63 -19.66
N MET A 174 -2.78 7.91 -20.01
CA MET A 174 -2.61 8.43 -21.37
C MET A 174 -1.25 9.13 -21.58
N VAL A 175 -0.52 9.44 -20.51
CA VAL A 175 0.79 10.09 -20.50
C VAL A 175 1.90 9.08 -20.28
#